data_e3b8dd62bf7226299d2dcd74d95ec762
#
_entry.id   e3b8dd62bf7226299d2dcd74d95ec762
#
_cell.length_a   1.000
_cell.length_b   1.000
_cell.length_c   1.000
_cell.angle_alpha   90.00
_cell.angle_beta   90.00
_cell.angle_gamma   90.00
#
_symmetry.space_group_name_H-M   'P 1'
#
loop_
_entity.id
_entity.type
_entity.pdbx_description
1 polymer ?
#
loop_
_entity_poly.entity_id
_entity_poly.type
_entity_poly.pdbx_seq_one_letter_code
_entity_poly.pdbx_strand_id
1 'polypeptide(L)'
;MKRITYSVVVDPDVDFSLKDFETDVAICLADPNGWESKGYRFFQVKRNPQVVIHLSSKAGLRKVGCDDTLSCAELGGKELRINVENWKHGSAKSGQDLNGYRQYVISHEIGHVLGHDHAKCPGKGHLAPIMIQQTLGLHGCLPNTNV
;
A
#
# COMPACT_ATOMS: atom_id res chain seq x y z
N MET A 1 8.62 -14.55 14.23
CA MET A 1 8.45 -14.12 12.81
C MET A 1 7.16 -14.69 12.25
N LYS A 2 6.33 -13.83 11.66
CA LYS A 2 5.12 -14.25 10.96
C LYS A 2 5.39 -14.22 9.45
N ARG A 3 5.21 -15.37 8.81
CA ARG A 3 5.39 -15.52 7.38
C ARG A 3 4.09 -15.16 6.64
N ILE A 4 4.17 -14.26 5.68
CA ILE A 4 3.07 -13.86 4.82
C ILE A 4 3.46 -14.16 3.37
N THR A 5 2.64 -14.93 2.68
CA THR A 5 2.82 -15.20 1.25
C THR A 5 1.97 -14.24 0.42
N TYR A 6 2.50 -13.76 -0.68
CA TYR A 6 1.79 -12.83 -1.56
C TYR A 6 2.00 -13.15 -3.02
N SER A 7 1.07 -12.73 -3.85
CA SER A 7 1.21 -12.67 -5.30
C SER A 7 0.91 -11.26 -5.80
N VAL A 8 1.38 -10.96 -7.00
CA VAL A 8 1.25 -9.63 -7.61
C VAL A 8 0.52 -9.76 -8.93
N VAL A 9 -0.45 -8.90 -9.17
CA VAL A 9 -1.25 -8.87 -10.39
C VAL A 9 -1.28 -7.44 -10.93
N VAL A 10 -0.98 -7.26 -12.21
CA VAL A 10 -1.34 -6.04 -12.94
C VAL A 10 -2.64 -6.35 -13.67
N ASP A 11 -3.71 -5.62 -13.32
CA ASP A 11 -5.03 -5.89 -13.90
C ASP A 11 -5.00 -5.75 -15.44
N PRO A 12 -5.84 -6.51 -16.18
CA PRO A 12 -5.74 -6.57 -17.65
C PRO A 12 -5.90 -5.25 -18.38
N ASP A 13 -6.63 -4.30 -17.79
CA ASP A 13 -6.88 -2.96 -18.36
C ASP A 13 -5.82 -1.92 -17.97
N VAL A 14 -4.77 -2.34 -17.23
CA VAL A 14 -3.69 -1.46 -16.77
C VAL A 14 -2.48 -1.63 -17.68
N ASP A 15 -1.99 -0.53 -18.23
CA ASP A 15 -0.75 -0.49 -19.01
C ASP A 15 0.43 -0.18 -18.08
N PHE A 16 1.01 -1.23 -17.53
CA PHE A 16 2.17 -1.16 -16.64
C PHE A 16 2.92 -2.49 -16.67
N SER A 17 4.24 -2.44 -16.58
CA SER A 17 5.07 -3.65 -16.56
C SER A 17 4.85 -4.44 -15.26
N LEU A 18 4.39 -5.70 -15.40
CA LEU A 18 4.26 -6.61 -14.25
C LEU A 18 5.60 -6.77 -13.53
N LYS A 19 6.68 -6.97 -14.29
CA LYS A 19 8.02 -7.14 -13.71
C LYS A 19 8.46 -5.94 -12.89
N ASP A 20 8.21 -4.73 -13.39
CA ASP A 20 8.57 -3.50 -12.67
C ASP A 20 7.73 -3.35 -11.40
N PHE A 21 6.43 -3.63 -11.48
CA PHE A 21 5.55 -3.58 -10.31
C PHE A 21 5.96 -4.63 -9.27
N GLU A 22 6.22 -5.87 -9.69
CA GLU A 22 6.70 -6.93 -8.79
C GLU A 22 7.98 -6.53 -8.07
N THR A 23 8.94 -5.96 -8.80
CA THR A 23 10.22 -5.52 -8.23
C THR A 23 10.02 -4.42 -7.19
N ASP A 24 9.21 -3.42 -7.52
CA ASP A 24 8.95 -2.30 -6.62
C ASP A 24 8.18 -2.74 -5.35
N VAL A 25 7.20 -3.62 -5.52
CA VAL A 25 6.47 -4.19 -4.38
C VAL A 25 7.40 -4.99 -3.46
N ALA A 26 8.28 -5.81 -4.04
CA ALA A 26 9.24 -6.59 -3.26
C ALA A 26 10.17 -5.69 -2.44
N ILE A 27 10.65 -4.59 -3.03
CA ILE A 27 11.48 -3.61 -2.33
C ILE A 27 10.71 -2.98 -1.16
N CYS A 28 9.45 -2.59 -1.38
CA CYS A 28 8.62 -2.01 -0.34
C CYS A 28 8.38 -2.97 0.82
N LEU A 29 8.10 -4.24 0.53
CA LEU A 29 7.82 -5.25 1.56
C LEU A 29 9.07 -5.67 2.34
N ALA A 30 10.25 -5.54 1.74
CA ALA A 30 11.53 -5.87 2.37
C ALA A 30 12.13 -4.73 3.19
N ASP A 31 11.47 -3.57 3.24
CA ASP A 31 11.96 -2.44 4.03
C ASP A 31 12.02 -2.82 5.53
N PRO A 32 13.21 -2.75 6.16
CA PRO A 32 13.34 -3.08 7.57
C PRO A 32 12.56 -2.15 8.51
N ASN A 33 12.18 -0.96 8.03
CA ASN A 33 11.35 -0.02 8.78
C ASN A 33 9.85 -0.17 8.45
N GLY A 34 9.50 -1.08 7.55
CA GLY A 34 8.11 -1.43 7.25
C GLY A 34 7.56 -2.47 8.23
N TRP A 35 6.62 -3.30 7.79
CA TRP A 35 6.01 -4.35 8.63
C TRP A 35 7.01 -5.41 9.09
N GLU A 36 8.16 -5.50 8.42
CA GLU A 36 9.26 -6.35 8.89
C GLU A 36 9.72 -5.96 10.30
N SER A 37 9.67 -4.67 10.63
CA SER A 37 9.98 -4.17 11.99
C SER A 37 9.06 -4.71 13.07
N LYS A 38 7.87 -5.19 12.67
CA LYS A 38 6.85 -5.77 13.56
C LYS A 38 6.84 -7.31 13.53
N GLY A 39 7.85 -7.90 12.93
CA GLY A 39 8.02 -9.35 12.93
C GLY A 39 7.40 -10.08 11.75
N TYR A 40 7.01 -9.38 10.69
CA TYR A 40 6.47 -9.99 9.48
C TYR A 40 7.58 -10.20 8.45
N ARG A 41 7.45 -11.28 7.67
CA ARG A 41 8.30 -11.57 6.51
C ARG A 41 7.42 -11.93 5.33
N PHE A 42 7.71 -11.36 4.17
CA PHE A 42 6.88 -11.50 2.97
C PHE A 42 7.60 -12.33 1.92
N PHE A 43 6.89 -13.32 1.36
CA PHE A 43 7.42 -14.23 0.36
C PHE A 43 6.47 -14.29 -0.84
N GLN A 44 6.99 -13.97 -2.01
CA GLN A 44 6.22 -14.08 -3.24
C GLN A 44 6.01 -15.53 -3.62
N VAL A 45 4.76 -15.89 -3.97
CA VAL A 45 4.38 -17.23 -4.41
C VAL A 45 3.51 -17.14 -5.64
N LYS A 46 3.46 -18.23 -6.42
CA LYS A 46 2.63 -18.31 -7.62
C LYS A 46 1.24 -18.85 -7.34
N ARG A 47 1.09 -19.65 -6.29
CA ARG A 47 -0.16 -20.37 -5.94
C ARG A 47 -0.52 -20.17 -4.50
N ASN A 48 -1.83 -20.06 -4.25
CA ASN A 48 -2.42 -19.98 -2.92
C ASN A 48 -1.77 -18.92 -2.01
N PRO A 49 -1.63 -17.67 -2.47
CA PRO A 49 -1.09 -16.62 -1.61
C PRO A 49 -2.07 -16.26 -0.49
N GLN A 50 -1.55 -15.79 0.62
CA GLN A 50 -2.36 -15.20 1.68
C GLN A 50 -2.85 -13.79 1.29
N VAL A 51 -2.06 -13.07 0.47
CA VAL A 51 -2.38 -11.72 0.01
C VAL A 51 -2.19 -11.63 -1.49
N VAL A 52 -3.13 -11.00 -2.19
CA VAL A 52 -3.02 -10.66 -3.61
C VAL A 52 -2.92 -9.15 -3.73
N ILE A 53 -1.83 -8.68 -4.33
CA ILE A 53 -1.56 -7.25 -4.53
C ILE A 53 -1.84 -6.91 -5.99
N HIS A 54 -2.93 -6.18 -6.23
CA HIS A 54 -3.32 -5.74 -7.56
C HIS A 54 -2.85 -4.32 -7.85
N LEU A 55 -2.43 -4.07 -9.08
CA LEU A 55 -2.35 -2.72 -9.64
C LEU A 55 -3.61 -2.52 -10.48
N SER A 56 -4.46 -1.59 -10.09
CA SER A 56 -5.82 -1.46 -10.62
C SER A 56 -6.06 -0.08 -11.22
N SER A 57 -6.87 -0.05 -12.29
CA SER A 57 -7.39 1.18 -12.88
C SER A 57 -8.53 1.76 -12.03
N LYS A 58 -8.89 3.02 -12.31
CA LYS A 58 -10.07 3.63 -11.69
C LYS A 58 -11.33 2.79 -11.94
N ALA A 59 -11.51 2.29 -13.17
CA ALA A 59 -12.63 1.42 -13.50
C ALA A 59 -12.61 0.13 -12.68
N GLY A 60 -11.45 -0.48 -12.52
CA GLY A 60 -11.27 -1.69 -11.69
C GLY A 60 -11.59 -1.44 -10.23
N LEU A 61 -11.18 -0.31 -9.70
CA LEU A 61 -11.49 0.09 -8.31
C LEU A 61 -12.99 0.31 -8.11
N ARG A 62 -13.65 1.03 -9.01
CA ARG A 62 -15.11 1.22 -8.96
C ARG A 62 -15.86 -0.10 -9.00
N LYS A 63 -15.43 -1.03 -9.84
CA LYS A 63 -16.06 -2.35 -10.02
C LYS A 63 -16.13 -3.15 -8.72
N VAL A 64 -15.16 -3.00 -7.84
CA VAL A 64 -15.12 -3.69 -6.54
C VAL A 64 -15.62 -2.81 -5.39
N GLY A 65 -16.18 -1.64 -5.68
CA GLY A 65 -16.78 -0.76 -4.67
C GLY A 65 -15.80 0.14 -3.93
N CYS A 66 -14.57 0.29 -4.42
CA CYS A 66 -13.58 1.20 -3.83
C CYS A 66 -13.71 2.62 -4.39
N ASP A 67 -13.24 3.59 -3.61
CA ASP A 67 -13.05 4.96 -4.09
C ASP A 67 -11.98 4.95 -5.19
N ASP A 68 -12.29 5.46 -6.37
CA ASP A 68 -11.41 5.41 -7.53
C ASP A 68 -10.26 6.43 -7.50
N THR A 69 -10.20 7.27 -6.49
CA THR A 69 -9.11 8.21 -6.24
C THR A 69 -8.07 7.68 -5.24
N LEU A 70 -8.36 6.54 -4.61
CA LEU A 70 -7.53 5.93 -3.57
C LEU A 70 -7.20 4.48 -3.93
N SER A 71 -6.22 3.93 -3.24
CA SER A 71 -6.02 2.48 -3.14
C SER A 71 -6.94 1.93 -2.04
N CYS A 72 -7.16 0.63 -2.02
CA CYS A 72 -8.04 0.02 -1.02
C CYS A 72 -7.61 -1.40 -0.67
N ALA A 73 -8.04 -1.84 0.52
CA ALA A 73 -7.88 -3.22 0.98
C ALA A 73 -9.03 -3.55 1.93
N GLU A 74 -9.42 -4.82 1.98
CA GLU A 74 -10.35 -5.30 2.99
C GLU A 74 -9.62 -5.46 4.32
N LEU A 75 -10.23 -4.96 5.40
CA LEU A 75 -9.69 -5.11 6.74
C LEU A 75 -9.63 -6.59 7.13
N GLY A 76 -8.43 -7.11 7.37
CA GLY A 76 -8.22 -8.53 7.63
C GLY A 76 -8.50 -9.44 6.43
N GLY A 77 -8.62 -8.87 5.24
CA GLY A 77 -8.94 -9.60 4.01
C GLY A 77 -7.74 -10.15 3.27
N LYS A 78 -7.98 -10.58 2.04
CA LYS A 78 -6.96 -11.22 1.21
C LYS A 78 -6.43 -10.31 0.11
N GLU A 79 -7.28 -9.46 -0.47
CA GLU A 79 -6.93 -8.67 -1.64
C GLU A 79 -6.74 -7.20 -1.29
N LEU A 80 -5.72 -6.61 -1.87
CA LEU A 80 -5.53 -5.18 -1.86
C LEU A 80 -5.32 -4.68 -3.29
N ARG A 81 -5.72 -3.43 -3.54
CA ARG A 81 -5.68 -2.83 -4.86
C ARG A 81 -4.99 -1.47 -4.79
N ILE A 82 -3.91 -1.35 -5.52
CA ILE A 82 -3.15 -0.10 -5.63
C ILE A 82 -3.69 0.67 -6.83
N ASN A 83 -4.02 1.93 -6.62
CA ASN A 83 -4.46 2.84 -7.68
C ASN A 83 -3.29 3.12 -8.62
N VAL A 84 -3.42 2.77 -9.91
CA VAL A 84 -2.33 2.90 -10.88
C VAL A 84 -1.92 4.35 -11.11
N GLU A 85 -2.85 5.29 -11.09
CA GLU A 85 -2.52 6.71 -11.28
C GLU A 85 -1.69 7.24 -10.12
N ASN A 86 -2.07 6.90 -8.90
CA ASN A 86 -1.31 7.26 -7.70
C ASN A 86 0.05 6.54 -7.67
N TRP A 87 0.11 5.31 -8.14
CA TRP A 87 1.38 4.58 -8.23
C TRP A 87 2.36 5.26 -9.18
N LYS A 88 1.87 5.72 -10.33
CA LYS A 88 2.71 6.42 -11.33
C LYS A 88 3.14 7.81 -10.88
N HIS A 89 2.26 8.55 -10.22
CA HIS A 89 2.44 9.99 -10.00
C HIS A 89 2.59 10.40 -8.54
N GLY A 90 2.31 9.51 -7.58
CA GLY A 90 2.27 9.86 -6.16
C GLY A 90 1.06 10.72 -5.81
N SER A 91 1.14 11.36 -4.64
CA SER A 91 0.15 12.33 -4.17
C SER A 91 0.87 13.51 -3.53
N ALA A 92 0.67 14.70 -4.08
CA ALA A 92 1.28 15.92 -3.54
C ALA A 92 0.88 16.17 -2.08
N LYS A 93 -0.36 15.83 -1.71
CA LYS A 93 -0.88 15.98 -0.34
C LYS A 93 -0.19 15.09 0.68
N SER A 94 0.45 14.00 0.24
CA SER A 94 1.19 13.10 1.13
C SER A 94 2.51 13.68 1.61
N GLY A 95 3.02 14.72 0.96
CA GLY A 95 4.33 15.29 1.26
C GLY A 95 5.50 14.37 0.92
N GLN A 96 5.25 13.24 0.25
CA GLN A 96 6.25 12.24 -0.12
C GLN A 96 6.72 12.45 -1.56
N ASP A 97 7.99 12.13 -1.84
CA ASP A 97 8.41 11.88 -3.22
C ASP A 97 7.77 10.57 -3.73
N LEU A 98 7.99 10.23 -5.00
CA LEU A 98 7.34 9.06 -5.59
C LEU A 98 7.73 7.75 -4.89
N ASN A 99 9.01 7.56 -4.58
CA ASN A 99 9.47 6.35 -3.88
C ASN A 99 8.90 6.28 -2.46
N GLY A 100 8.88 7.40 -1.75
CA GLY A 100 8.28 7.48 -0.41
C GLY A 100 6.78 7.20 -0.45
N TYR A 101 6.07 7.73 -1.45
CA TYR A 101 4.64 7.47 -1.62
C TYR A 101 4.36 5.97 -1.86
N ARG A 102 5.13 5.34 -2.74
CA ARG A 102 4.99 3.90 -3.03
C ARG A 102 5.24 3.06 -1.78
N GLN A 103 6.27 3.38 -1.01
CA GLN A 103 6.55 2.74 0.27
C GLN A 103 5.37 2.91 1.24
N TYR A 104 4.87 4.14 1.36
CA TYR A 104 3.71 4.44 2.19
C TYR A 104 2.50 3.60 1.78
N VAL A 105 2.11 3.63 0.50
CA VAL A 105 0.84 3.03 0.08
C VAL A 105 0.86 1.50 0.20
N ILE A 106 1.96 0.85 -0.09
CA ILE A 106 2.10 -0.60 0.12
C ILE A 106 1.98 -0.92 1.62
N SER A 107 2.72 -0.23 2.47
CA SER A 107 2.66 -0.45 3.93
C SER A 107 1.27 -0.17 4.50
N HIS A 108 0.59 0.87 4.02
CA HIS A 108 -0.76 1.23 4.47
C HIS A 108 -1.79 0.15 4.11
N GLU A 109 -1.81 -0.30 2.86
CA GLU A 109 -2.77 -1.32 2.42
C GLU A 109 -2.46 -2.70 3.02
N ILE A 110 -1.20 -3.06 3.17
CA ILE A 110 -0.80 -4.26 3.92
C ILE A 110 -1.28 -4.15 5.38
N GLY A 111 -1.19 -2.98 5.98
CA GLY A 111 -1.71 -2.76 7.33
C GLY A 111 -3.18 -3.12 7.48
N HIS A 112 -4.01 -2.76 6.49
CA HIS A 112 -5.42 -3.16 6.48
C HIS A 112 -5.59 -4.68 6.39
N VAL A 113 -4.85 -5.33 5.51
CA VAL A 113 -4.88 -6.79 5.39
C VAL A 113 -4.48 -7.47 6.70
N LEU A 114 -3.53 -6.89 7.43
CA LEU A 114 -3.11 -7.39 8.74
C LEU A 114 -4.11 -7.06 9.87
N GLY A 115 -5.18 -6.33 9.58
CA GLY A 115 -6.25 -6.03 10.55
C GLY A 115 -6.18 -4.64 11.18
N HIS A 116 -5.36 -3.73 10.67
CA HIS A 116 -5.24 -2.37 11.18
C HIS A 116 -6.17 -1.41 10.46
N ASP A 117 -7.02 -0.71 11.21
CA ASP A 117 -7.90 0.32 10.68
C ASP A 117 -7.17 1.67 10.58
N HIS A 118 -7.84 2.68 10.01
CA HIS A 118 -7.29 4.02 9.88
C HIS A 118 -6.96 4.64 11.23
N ALA A 119 -5.84 5.34 11.28
CA ALA A 119 -5.42 6.15 12.41
C ALA A 119 -5.63 7.64 12.13
N LYS A 120 -5.49 8.46 13.16
CA LYS A 120 -5.54 9.92 13.07
C LYS A 120 -4.18 10.50 13.42
N CYS A 121 -3.88 11.72 12.93
CA CYS A 121 -2.69 12.45 13.32
C CYS A 121 -2.75 12.74 14.84
N PRO A 122 -1.75 12.31 15.63
CA PRO A 122 -1.76 12.53 17.09
C PRO A 122 -1.52 13.97 17.47
N GLY A 123 -1.04 14.81 16.56
CA GLY A 123 -0.83 16.22 16.80
C GLY A 123 0.14 16.82 15.81
N LYS A 124 0.08 18.14 15.65
CA LYS A 124 0.95 18.89 14.74
C LYS A 124 2.42 18.60 15.03
N GLY A 125 3.20 18.33 13.96
CA GLY A 125 4.64 18.09 14.05
C GLY A 125 5.03 16.67 14.41
N HIS A 126 4.07 15.79 14.77
CA HIS A 126 4.35 14.35 14.94
C HIS A 126 4.49 13.66 13.58
N LEU A 127 5.22 12.55 13.53
CA LEU A 127 5.23 11.69 12.35
C LEU A 127 3.83 11.11 12.14
N ALA A 128 3.36 11.11 10.89
CA ALA A 128 2.09 10.49 10.56
C ALA A 128 2.16 8.99 10.82
N PRO A 129 1.24 8.40 11.61
CA PRO A 129 1.13 6.95 11.67
C PRO A 129 0.91 6.38 10.27
N ILE A 130 1.46 5.20 9.99
CA ILE A 130 1.36 4.61 8.65
C ILE A 130 -0.12 4.39 8.24
N MET A 131 -1.00 4.21 9.19
CA MET A 131 -2.43 3.98 8.95
C MET A 131 -3.26 5.25 8.77
N ILE A 132 -2.64 6.44 8.72
CA ILE A 132 -3.30 7.66 8.23
C ILE A 132 -3.40 7.59 6.71
N GLN A 133 -4.52 8.05 6.15
CA GLN A 133 -4.67 8.19 4.70
C GLN A 133 -3.86 9.38 4.18
N GLN A 134 -2.53 9.24 4.11
CA GLN A 134 -1.61 10.32 3.69
C GLN A 134 -1.85 10.79 2.26
N THR A 135 -2.45 9.98 1.41
CA THR A 135 -2.88 10.36 0.06
C THR A 135 -3.81 11.59 0.09
N LEU A 136 -4.64 11.71 1.12
CA LEU A 136 -5.59 12.81 1.30
C LEU A 136 -5.02 14.00 2.05
N GLY A 137 -3.88 13.83 2.72
CA GLY A 137 -3.23 14.88 3.50
C GLY A 137 -2.68 14.38 4.82
N LEU A 138 -2.00 15.27 5.53
CA LEU A 138 -1.25 14.92 6.75
C LEU A 138 -1.89 15.47 8.03
N HIS A 139 -2.88 16.37 7.91
CA HIS A 139 -3.60 16.97 9.05
C HIS A 139 -2.66 17.54 10.13
N GLY A 140 -1.54 18.14 9.71
CA GLY A 140 -0.53 18.72 10.60
C GLY A 140 0.62 17.78 10.97
N CYS A 141 0.53 16.49 10.65
CA CYS A 141 1.62 15.55 10.83
C CYS A 141 2.72 15.73 9.76
N LEU A 142 3.90 15.21 10.06
CA LEU A 142 5.01 15.09 9.10
C LEU A 142 4.85 13.81 8.28
N PRO A 143 5.30 13.79 7.01
CA PRO A 143 5.29 12.59 6.20
C PRO A 143 6.05 11.44 6.86
N ASN A 144 5.55 10.22 6.71
CA ASN A 144 6.20 9.04 7.30
C ASN A 144 5.93 7.79 6.46
N THR A 145 6.96 6.98 6.25
CA THR A 145 6.90 5.69 5.57
C THR A 145 7.18 4.51 6.49
N ASN A 146 7.52 4.78 7.74
CA ASN A 146 7.86 3.74 8.72
C ASN A 146 6.61 3.23 9.44
N VAL A 147 6.63 1.95 9.76
CA VAL A 147 5.57 1.29 10.54
C VAL A 147 5.83 1.36 12.03
#